data_58b2701b82e57920b767914e75fddf95
#
_entry.id   58b2701b82e57920b767914e75fddf95
#
_cell.length_a   1.000
_cell.length_b   1.000
_cell.length_c   1.000
_cell.angle_alpha   90.00
_cell.angle_beta   90.00
_cell.angle_gamma   90.00
#
_symmetry.space_group_name_H-M   'P 1'
#
loop_
_entity.id
_entity.type
_entity.pdbx_description
1 polymer ?
#
loop_
_entity_poly.entity_id
_entity_poly.type
_entity_poly.pdbx_seq_one_letter_code
_entity_poly.pdbx_strand_id
1 'polypeptide(L)'
;MQDLLIIGGGINGVGIARDAVGRGLKVTLVEKGDLASQTSSWSTKLIHGGIRYLETYEFRLVRESLKEREVIKSIAPHISKPIRFVMPHVSHLRPVWLIRIGLLLYDWLGGFITLPKSKYVNLQNDYIDNPLMENFQKGYEYSDLSIDDARLVLLNAQDAINRGAEIILNNAVKNAIRHDDYWEVELSDKKIIKTKAIINASGPFVLNILKDICKVKTNKSLRLVQGSHLIVKKLYEGEQA
;
A
#
# COMPACT_ATOMS: atom_id res chain seq x y z
N MET A 1 -11.80 2.80 29.13
CA MET A 1 -12.13 3.58 27.90
C MET A 1 -10.89 3.64 27.04
N GLN A 2 -11.02 3.40 25.73
CA GLN A 2 -9.93 3.48 24.77
C GLN A 2 -9.74 4.93 24.30
N ASP A 3 -8.52 5.27 23.88
CA ASP A 3 -8.26 6.56 23.22
C ASP A 3 -8.70 6.49 21.75
N LEU A 4 -8.38 5.37 21.08
CA LEU A 4 -8.75 5.13 19.67
C LEU A 4 -9.38 3.75 19.49
N LEU A 5 -10.44 3.71 18.69
CA LEU A 5 -10.94 2.48 18.09
C LEU A 5 -10.76 2.59 16.58
N ILE A 6 -10.08 1.61 15.98
CA ILE A 6 -9.78 1.56 14.55
C ILE A 6 -10.63 0.47 13.90
N ILE A 7 -11.34 0.80 12.85
CA ILE A 7 -12.18 -0.13 12.09
C ILE A 7 -11.47 -0.51 10.80
N GLY A 8 -11.05 -1.76 10.69
CA GLY A 8 -10.40 -2.35 9.52
C GLY A 8 -8.97 -2.79 9.76
N GLY A 9 -8.69 -4.07 9.50
CA GLY A 9 -7.42 -4.77 9.68
C GLY A 9 -6.52 -4.81 8.43
N GLY A 10 -6.67 -3.86 7.51
CA GLY A 10 -5.76 -3.66 6.39
C GLY A 10 -4.52 -2.86 6.78
N ILE A 11 -3.61 -2.62 5.81
CA ILE A 11 -2.33 -1.93 6.05
C ILE A 11 -2.49 -0.57 6.72
N ASN A 12 -3.52 0.21 6.33
CA ASN A 12 -3.77 1.51 6.95
C ASN A 12 -4.18 1.37 8.42
N GLY A 13 -5.11 0.45 8.73
CA GLY A 13 -5.58 0.25 10.10
C GLY A 13 -4.48 -0.21 11.04
N VAL A 14 -3.70 -1.23 10.64
CA VAL A 14 -2.61 -1.74 11.48
C VAL A 14 -1.45 -0.74 11.60
N GLY A 15 -1.15 0.01 10.52
CA GLY A 15 -0.14 1.06 10.55
C GLY A 15 -0.50 2.19 11.53
N ILE A 16 -1.76 2.62 11.51
CA ILE A 16 -2.28 3.62 12.46
C ILE A 16 -2.28 3.06 13.88
N ALA A 17 -2.67 1.80 14.09
CA ALA A 17 -2.66 1.16 15.40
C ALA A 17 -1.23 1.12 15.98
N ARG A 18 -0.27 0.72 15.17
CA ARG A 18 1.15 0.67 15.53
C ARG A 18 1.71 2.03 15.92
N ASP A 19 1.46 3.07 15.14
CA ASP A 19 1.91 4.43 15.41
C ASP A 19 1.25 4.98 16.69
N ALA A 20 -0.07 4.83 16.80
CA ALA A 20 -0.83 5.36 17.93
C ALA A 20 -0.43 4.72 19.25
N VAL A 21 -0.28 3.38 19.32
CA VAL A 21 0.17 2.71 20.53
C VAL A 21 1.62 3.04 20.86
N GLY A 22 2.47 3.25 19.84
CA GLY A 22 3.84 3.72 20.00
C GLY A 22 3.94 5.13 20.62
N ARG A 23 2.87 5.92 20.50
CA ARG A 23 2.72 7.24 21.15
C ARG A 23 2.06 7.16 22.53
N GLY A 24 1.83 5.97 23.07
CA GLY A 24 1.25 5.76 24.40
C GLY A 24 -0.28 5.80 24.46
N LEU A 25 -0.98 5.79 23.31
CA LEU A 25 -2.44 5.75 23.27
C LEU A 25 -2.96 4.32 23.54
N LYS A 26 -4.12 4.23 24.21
CA LYS A 26 -4.88 2.97 24.33
C LYS A 26 -5.67 2.72 23.06
N VAL A 27 -5.30 1.68 22.32
CA VAL A 27 -5.82 1.39 20.97
C VAL A 27 -6.50 0.03 20.94
N THR A 28 -7.71 -0.02 20.39
CA THR A 28 -8.36 -1.25 19.95
C THR A 28 -8.59 -1.18 18.45
N LEU A 29 -8.15 -2.19 17.70
CA LEU A 29 -8.47 -2.38 16.29
C LEU A 29 -9.48 -3.51 16.16
N VAL A 30 -10.53 -3.29 15.37
CA VAL A 30 -11.59 -4.28 15.11
C VAL A 30 -11.61 -4.60 13.62
N GLU A 31 -11.51 -5.89 13.28
CA GLU A 31 -11.61 -6.40 11.90
C GLU A 31 -12.72 -7.46 11.82
N LYS A 32 -13.61 -7.31 10.82
CA LYS A 32 -14.74 -8.22 10.62
C LYS A 32 -14.36 -9.63 10.21
N GLY A 33 -13.21 -9.78 9.60
CA GLY A 33 -12.65 -11.06 9.16
C GLY A 33 -11.24 -11.23 9.71
N ASP A 34 -10.30 -11.63 8.84
CA ASP A 34 -8.90 -11.78 9.16
C ASP A 34 -8.09 -10.56 8.68
N LEU A 35 -6.91 -10.37 9.25
CA LEU A 35 -5.98 -9.31 8.81
C LEU A 35 -5.62 -9.48 7.33
N ALA A 36 -5.46 -8.36 6.64
CA ALA A 36 -5.12 -8.31 5.23
C ALA A 36 -6.07 -9.04 4.27
N SER A 37 -7.20 -9.55 4.70
CA SER A 37 -8.10 -10.43 3.92
C SER A 37 -8.76 -9.76 2.69
N GLN A 38 -8.59 -8.44 2.53
CA GLN A 38 -9.15 -7.67 1.43
C GLN A 38 -8.01 -7.00 0.61
N THR A 39 -8.18 -5.77 0.18
CA THR A 39 -7.26 -5.02 -0.70
C THR A 39 -5.77 -5.16 -0.34
N SER A 40 -5.43 -5.28 0.95
CA SER A 40 -4.03 -5.30 1.40
C SER A 40 -3.26 -6.57 1.07
N SER A 41 -3.93 -7.66 0.65
CA SER A 41 -3.27 -8.88 0.12
C SER A 41 -3.46 -9.05 -1.40
N TRP A 42 -4.23 -8.15 -2.02
CA TRP A 42 -4.51 -8.14 -3.45
C TRP A 42 -3.89 -6.92 -4.14
N SER A 43 -2.80 -6.40 -3.59
CA SER A 43 -2.02 -5.33 -4.20
C SER A 43 -1.14 -5.86 -5.34
N THR A 44 -0.45 -4.98 -6.03
CA THR A 44 0.60 -5.36 -7.00
C THR A 44 1.86 -5.94 -6.34
N LYS A 45 1.87 -6.03 -5.01
CA LYS A 45 3.01 -6.50 -4.20
C LYS A 45 4.30 -5.70 -4.44
N LEU A 46 4.13 -4.39 -4.63
CA LEU A 46 5.20 -3.45 -4.90
C LEU A 46 5.16 -2.28 -3.92
N ILE A 47 6.33 -1.88 -3.48
CA ILE A 47 6.58 -0.59 -2.85
C ILE A 47 7.34 0.25 -3.87
N HIS A 48 6.66 1.23 -4.44
CA HIS A 48 7.16 1.98 -5.59
C HIS A 48 6.92 3.48 -5.47
N GLY A 49 7.72 4.26 -6.16
CA GLY A 49 7.57 5.71 -6.18
C GLY A 49 6.43 6.22 -7.07
N GLY A 50 5.82 5.33 -7.87
CA GLY A 50 4.73 5.71 -8.76
C GLY A 50 5.19 6.62 -9.92
N ILE A 51 6.10 6.13 -10.74
CA ILE A 51 6.69 6.88 -11.87
C ILE A 51 5.64 7.58 -12.76
N ARG A 52 4.43 7.00 -12.90
CA ARG A 52 3.33 7.59 -13.68
C ARG A 52 2.82 8.92 -13.12
N TYR A 53 2.99 9.17 -11.82
CA TYR A 53 2.59 10.45 -11.21
C TYR A 53 3.51 11.61 -11.58
N LEU A 54 4.68 11.35 -12.16
CA LEU A 54 5.50 12.40 -12.78
C LEU A 54 4.80 13.05 -13.97
N GLU A 55 3.91 12.32 -14.65
CA GLU A 55 3.11 12.83 -15.76
C GLU A 55 2.06 13.85 -15.34
N THR A 56 1.61 13.76 -14.10
CA THR A 56 0.65 14.70 -13.48
C THR A 56 1.33 15.72 -12.58
N TYR A 57 2.67 15.81 -12.66
CA TYR A 57 3.49 16.74 -11.87
C TYR A 57 3.42 16.58 -10.35
N GLU A 58 3.05 15.40 -9.87
CA GLU A 58 2.94 15.07 -8.44
C GLU A 58 4.32 14.74 -7.82
N PHE A 59 5.29 15.62 -8.02
CA PHE A 59 6.70 15.43 -7.60
C PHE A 59 6.84 15.19 -6.09
N ARG A 60 6.01 15.85 -5.28
CA ARG A 60 6.03 15.68 -3.83
C ARG A 60 5.62 14.27 -3.46
N LEU A 61 4.53 13.76 -4.04
CA LEU A 61 4.04 12.39 -3.81
C LEU A 61 5.10 11.36 -4.19
N VAL A 62 5.70 11.50 -5.38
CA VAL A 62 6.77 10.60 -5.84
C VAL A 62 7.96 10.62 -4.89
N ARG A 63 8.38 11.81 -4.45
CA ARG A 63 9.50 11.96 -3.50
C ARG A 63 9.23 11.28 -2.17
N GLU A 64 8.04 11.50 -1.60
CA GLU A 64 7.64 10.90 -0.33
C GLU A 64 7.56 9.38 -0.45
N SER A 65 6.97 8.86 -1.54
CA SER A 65 6.86 7.42 -1.80
C SER A 65 8.23 6.74 -1.98
N LEU A 66 9.16 7.39 -2.69
CA LEU A 66 10.52 6.87 -2.87
C LEU A 66 11.31 6.82 -1.54
N LYS A 67 11.15 7.83 -0.70
CA LYS A 67 11.76 7.84 0.64
C LYS A 67 11.20 6.71 1.50
N GLU A 68 9.88 6.56 1.51
CA GLU A 68 9.22 5.52 2.28
C GLU A 68 9.59 4.11 1.79
N ARG A 69 9.81 3.93 0.48
CA ARG A 69 10.34 2.70 -0.09
C ARG A 69 11.68 2.30 0.53
N GLU A 70 12.60 3.24 0.68
CA GLU A 70 13.91 2.98 1.31
C GLU A 70 13.77 2.68 2.81
N VAL A 71 12.84 3.35 3.50
CA VAL A 71 12.52 3.04 4.91
C VAL A 71 12.02 1.62 5.04
N ILE A 72 11.02 1.22 4.25
CA ILE A 72 10.46 -0.14 4.27
C ILE A 72 11.53 -1.18 3.94
N LYS A 73 12.36 -0.93 2.93
CA LYS A 73 13.50 -1.79 2.61
C LYS A 73 14.43 -2.00 3.80
N SER A 74 14.69 -0.95 4.57
CA SER A 74 15.61 -1.02 5.72
C SER A 74 15.01 -1.73 6.92
N ILE A 75 13.72 -1.53 7.21
CA ILE A 75 13.07 -2.09 8.41
C ILE A 75 12.45 -3.47 8.18
N ALA A 76 12.19 -3.85 6.91
CA ALA A 76 11.56 -5.11 6.54
C ALA A 76 12.30 -5.85 5.40
N PRO A 77 13.65 -6.02 5.49
CA PRO A 77 14.44 -6.63 4.40
C PRO A 77 14.11 -8.12 4.18
N HIS A 78 13.57 -8.78 5.18
CA HIS A 78 13.24 -10.20 5.14
C HIS A 78 11.96 -10.52 4.36
N ILE A 79 11.13 -9.51 4.05
CA ILE A 79 9.90 -9.66 3.25
C ILE A 79 9.92 -8.80 1.99
N SER A 80 10.99 -8.05 1.75
CA SER A 80 11.12 -7.17 0.61
C SER A 80 12.37 -7.48 -0.21
N LYS A 81 12.25 -7.40 -1.54
CA LYS A 81 13.35 -7.66 -2.48
C LYS A 81 13.39 -6.61 -3.56
N PRO A 82 14.59 -6.10 -3.93
CA PRO A 82 14.72 -5.28 -5.13
C PRO A 82 14.19 -6.02 -6.36
N ILE A 83 13.44 -5.32 -7.21
CA ILE A 83 12.98 -5.82 -8.49
C ILE A 83 13.34 -4.83 -9.59
N ARG A 84 13.75 -5.36 -10.76
CA ARG A 84 14.04 -4.56 -11.94
C ARG A 84 12.86 -4.63 -12.89
N PHE A 85 12.37 -3.46 -13.29
CA PHE A 85 11.35 -3.32 -14.31
C PHE A 85 11.98 -2.99 -15.65
N VAL A 86 11.53 -3.67 -16.68
CA VAL A 86 11.86 -3.37 -18.06
C VAL A 86 10.67 -2.70 -18.73
N MET A 87 10.84 -1.46 -19.14
CA MET A 87 9.82 -0.67 -19.82
C MET A 87 10.17 -0.57 -21.31
N PRO A 88 9.55 -1.36 -22.20
CA PRO A 88 9.76 -1.25 -23.63
C PRO A 88 9.28 0.10 -24.16
N HIS A 89 10.04 0.69 -25.07
CA HIS A 89 9.63 1.90 -25.76
C HIS A 89 8.98 1.57 -27.11
N VAL A 90 7.82 2.14 -27.36
CA VAL A 90 7.11 2.06 -28.62
C VAL A 90 6.90 3.46 -29.23
N SER A 91 6.84 3.54 -30.54
CA SER A 91 6.85 4.80 -31.29
C SER A 91 5.69 5.76 -30.99
N HIS A 92 4.54 5.23 -30.53
CA HIS A 92 3.38 6.05 -30.16
C HIS A 92 3.45 6.61 -28.72
N LEU A 93 4.43 6.21 -27.95
CA LEU A 93 4.68 6.77 -26.62
C LEU A 93 5.44 8.09 -26.71
N ARG A 94 5.64 8.71 -25.55
CA ARG A 94 6.43 9.94 -25.41
C ARG A 94 7.84 9.75 -25.98
N PRO A 95 8.49 10.83 -26.47
CA PRO A 95 9.84 10.73 -26.98
C PRO A 95 10.81 10.11 -25.97
N VAL A 96 11.74 9.30 -26.45
CA VAL A 96 12.76 8.57 -25.66
C VAL A 96 13.47 9.49 -24.66
N TRP A 97 13.87 10.71 -25.11
CA TRP A 97 14.56 11.67 -24.25
C TRP A 97 13.71 12.15 -23.06
N LEU A 98 12.40 12.32 -23.26
CA LEU A 98 11.48 12.75 -22.20
C LEU A 98 11.30 11.67 -21.14
N ILE A 99 11.17 10.41 -21.58
CA ILE A 99 11.13 9.26 -20.67
C ILE A 99 12.44 9.18 -19.87
N ARG A 100 13.57 9.41 -20.53
CA ARG A 100 14.89 9.43 -19.85
C ARG A 100 14.97 10.50 -18.78
N ILE A 101 14.50 11.71 -19.05
CA ILE A 101 14.44 12.79 -18.05
C ILE A 101 13.54 12.38 -16.87
N GLY A 102 12.36 11.81 -17.13
CA GLY A 102 11.46 11.31 -16.08
C GLY A 102 12.11 10.26 -15.19
N LEU A 103 12.86 9.32 -15.77
CA LEU A 103 13.58 8.30 -15.03
C LEU A 103 14.76 8.87 -14.23
N LEU A 104 15.50 9.85 -14.76
CA LEU A 104 16.54 10.56 -14.02
C LEU A 104 15.95 11.32 -12.82
N LEU A 105 14.81 11.98 -13.01
CA LEU A 105 14.09 12.63 -11.92
C LEU A 105 13.63 11.59 -10.87
N TYR A 106 13.12 10.46 -11.31
CA TYR A 106 12.72 9.37 -10.42
C TYR A 106 13.89 8.87 -9.57
N ASP A 107 15.06 8.65 -10.18
CA ASP A 107 16.28 8.24 -9.50
C ASP A 107 16.80 9.29 -8.50
N TRP A 108 16.51 10.57 -8.74
CA TRP A 108 17.04 11.67 -7.93
C TRP A 108 16.08 12.14 -6.83
N LEU A 109 14.78 12.13 -7.09
CA LEU A 109 13.76 12.67 -6.17
C LEU A 109 13.73 11.99 -4.79
N GLY A 110 14.07 10.71 -4.73
CA GLY A 110 14.13 9.94 -3.48
C GLY A 110 15.28 10.37 -2.55
N GLY A 111 16.25 11.14 -3.04
CA GLY A 111 17.45 11.49 -2.30
C GLY A 111 18.44 10.32 -2.24
N PHE A 112 18.75 9.82 -1.05
CA PHE A 112 19.62 8.65 -0.90
C PHE A 112 18.85 7.37 -1.27
N ILE A 113 19.16 6.80 -2.45
CA ILE A 113 18.54 5.58 -2.99
C ILE A 113 19.59 4.48 -3.04
N THR A 114 19.28 3.33 -2.45
CA THR A 114 20.17 2.15 -2.41
C THR A 114 19.92 1.17 -3.55
N LEU A 115 18.87 1.37 -4.34
CA LEU A 115 18.55 0.55 -5.50
C LEU A 115 19.35 0.99 -6.75
N PRO A 116 19.64 0.07 -7.69
CA PRO A 116 20.30 0.41 -8.93
C PRO A 116 19.51 1.47 -9.73
N LYS A 117 20.23 2.45 -10.26
CA LYS A 117 19.65 3.55 -11.07
C LYS A 117 19.06 3.04 -12.37
N SER A 118 18.21 3.86 -12.96
CA SER A 118 17.66 3.61 -14.29
C SER A 118 18.73 3.64 -15.37
N LYS A 119 18.62 2.77 -16.35
CA LYS A 119 19.51 2.74 -17.53
C LYS A 119 18.71 2.50 -18.80
N TYR A 120 19.26 2.93 -19.93
CA TYR A 120 18.79 2.51 -21.24
C TYR A 120 19.22 1.06 -21.50
N VAL A 121 18.38 0.30 -22.17
CA VAL A 121 18.65 -1.10 -22.55
C VAL A 121 18.28 -1.33 -24.02
N ASN A 122 19.08 -2.15 -24.69
CA ASN A 122 18.77 -2.70 -25.98
C ASN A 122 18.10 -4.06 -25.76
N LEU A 123 16.80 -4.13 -26.00
CA LEU A 123 15.99 -5.32 -25.72
C LEU A 123 16.36 -6.53 -26.57
N GLN A 124 17.03 -6.33 -27.71
CA GLN A 124 17.47 -7.41 -28.59
C GLN A 124 18.76 -8.07 -28.10
N ASN A 125 19.66 -7.30 -27.45
CA ASN A 125 21.01 -7.75 -27.15
C ASN A 125 21.29 -7.93 -25.66
N ASP A 126 20.57 -7.17 -24.79
CA ASP A 126 20.89 -7.10 -23.36
C ASP A 126 20.18 -8.19 -22.55
N TYR A 127 19.22 -8.90 -23.13
CA TYR A 127 18.47 -9.95 -22.45
C TYR A 127 18.51 -11.27 -23.23
N ILE A 128 18.92 -12.33 -22.53
CA ILE A 128 18.79 -13.70 -23.00
C ILE A 128 17.34 -14.13 -22.79
N ASP A 129 16.76 -14.83 -23.77
CA ASP A 129 15.36 -15.29 -23.73
C ASP A 129 14.33 -14.15 -23.55
N ASN A 130 14.52 -13.07 -24.30
CA ASN A 130 13.60 -11.94 -24.33
C ASN A 130 12.19 -12.38 -24.72
N PRO A 131 11.18 -12.27 -23.82
CA PRO A 131 9.81 -12.69 -24.10
C PRO A 131 9.04 -11.70 -25.00
N LEU A 132 9.65 -10.54 -25.30
CA LEU A 132 9.01 -9.49 -26.07
C LEU A 132 9.13 -9.76 -27.57
N MET A 133 8.16 -9.29 -28.34
CA MET A 133 8.19 -9.35 -29.80
C MET A 133 9.41 -8.59 -30.36
N GLU A 134 9.93 -9.01 -31.48
CA GLU A 134 11.13 -8.45 -32.14
C GLU A 134 11.05 -6.96 -32.46
N ASN A 135 9.84 -6.40 -32.58
CA ASN A 135 9.66 -4.96 -32.81
C ASN A 135 10.01 -4.07 -31.61
N PHE A 136 10.13 -4.65 -30.40
CA PHE A 136 10.59 -3.96 -29.22
C PHE A 136 12.13 -3.97 -29.16
N GLN A 137 12.76 -2.91 -29.64
CA GLN A 137 14.22 -2.81 -29.73
C GLN A 137 14.84 -2.03 -28.56
N LYS A 138 14.13 -1.01 -28.09
CA LYS A 138 14.62 -0.04 -27.11
C LYS A 138 13.77 -0.08 -25.85
N GLY A 139 14.40 0.10 -24.71
CA GLY A 139 13.69 0.17 -23.43
C GLY A 139 14.50 0.88 -22.36
N TYR A 140 13.89 0.93 -21.21
CA TYR A 140 14.53 1.40 -19.99
C TYR A 140 14.34 0.39 -18.89
N GLU A 141 15.38 0.20 -18.11
CA GLU A 141 15.35 -0.57 -16.90
C GLU A 141 15.39 0.37 -15.70
N TYR A 142 14.52 0.15 -14.71
CA TYR A 142 14.49 0.91 -13.45
C TYR A 142 14.18 0.00 -12.27
N SER A 143 14.37 0.48 -11.05
CA SER A 143 14.22 -0.33 -9.84
C SER A 143 13.04 0.12 -9.00
N ASP A 144 12.34 -0.86 -8.47
CA ASP A 144 11.43 -0.72 -7.34
C ASP A 144 11.63 -1.87 -6.34
N LEU A 145 10.71 -2.02 -5.38
CA LEU A 145 10.79 -3.02 -4.34
C LEU A 145 9.57 -3.94 -4.41
N SER A 146 9.80 -5.22 -4.56
CA SER A 146 8.77 -6.25 -4.38
C SER A 146 8.61 -6.53 -2.89
N ILE A 147 7.39 -6.83 -2.44
CA ILE A 147 7.08 -7.08 -1.03
C ILE A 147 6.00 -8.15 -0.86
N ASP A 148 6.08 -8.92 0.23
CA ASP A 148 4.94 -9.68 0.74
C ASP A 148 3.98 -8.74 1.48
N ASP A 149 2.95 -8.28 0.79
CA ASP A 149 2.00 -7.27 1.26
C ASP A 149 1.18 -7.76 2.47
N ALA A 150 0.71 -9.00 2.45
CA ALA A 150 -0.02 -9.58 3.57
C ALA A 150 0.87 -9.70 4.81
N ARG A 151 2.11 -10.14 4.63
CA ARG A 151 3.07 -10.28 5.72
C ARG A 151 3.47 -8.92 6.31
N LEU A 152 3.53 -7.87 5.50
CA LEU A 152 3.74 -6.51 6.00
C LEU A 152 2.62 -6.08 6.95
N VAL A 153 1.35 -6.40 6.63
CA VAL A 153 0.21 -6.13 7.51
C VAL A 153 0.35 -6.90 8.83
N LEU A 154 0.64 -8.20 8.75
CA LEU A 154 0.78 -9.06 9.93
C LEU A 154 1.91 -8.59 10.87
N LEU A 155 3.06 -8.19 10.32
CA LEU A 155 4.18 -7.68 11.11
C LEU A 155 3.85 -6.35 11.81
N ASN A 156 3.14 -5.44 11.13
CA ASN A 156 2.68 -4.21 11.76
C ASN A 156 1.65 -4.49 12.88
N ALA A 157 0.73 -5.44 12.66
CA ALA A 157 -0.23 -5.86 13.68
C ALA A 157 0.47 -6.48 14.90
N GLN A 158 1.44 -7.36 14.65
CA GLN A 158 2.23 -8.00 15.72
C GLN A 158 3.02 -6.97 16.54
N ASP A 159 3.67 -6.00 15.90
CA ASP A 159 4.37 -4.94 16.60
C ASP A 159 3.40 -4.05 17.42
N ALA A 160 2.20 -3.77 16.87
CA ALA A 160 1.16 -3.05 17.62
C ALA A 160 0.70 -3.83 18.86
N ILE A 161 0.47 -5.15 18.74
CA ILE A 161 0.11 -6.02 19.88
C ILE A 161 1.22 -6.03 20.92
N ASN A 162 2.47 -6.20 20.51
CA ASN A 162 3.63 -6.21 21.41
C ASN A 162 3.79 -4.90 22.19
N ARG A 163 3.26 -3.80 21.65
CA ARG A 163 3.22 -2.48 22.30
C ARG A 163 1.95 -2.21 23.09
N GLY A 164 1.03 -3.18 23.17
CA GLY A 164 -0.19 -3.11 23.99
C GLY A 164 -1.47 -2.74 23.24
N ALA A 165 -1.51 -2.75 21.90
CA ALA A 165 -2.76 -2.65 21.17
C ALA A 165 -3.60 -3.92 21.33
N GLU A 166 -4.92 -3.77 21.48
CA GLU A 166 -5.88 -4.85 21.38
C GLU A 166 -6.31 -4.99 19.93
N ILE A 167 -6.19 -6.20 19.33
CA ILE A 167 -6.69 -6.49 17.99
C ILE A 167 -7.77 -7.56 18.09
N ILE A 168 -8.99 -7.22 17.67
CA ILE A 168 -10.16 -8.09 17.68
C ILE A 168 -10.48 -8.50 16.24
N LEU A 169 -10.34 -9.78 15.95
CA LEU A 169 -10.64 -10.37 14.64
C LEU A 169 -12.00 -11.07 14.63
N ASN A 170 -12.49 -11.35 13.43
CA ASN A 170 -13.76 -12.04 13.20
C ASN A 170 -14.95 -11.37 13.93
N ASN A 171 -14.89 -10.06 14.11
CA ASN A 171 -15.88 -9.30 14.82
C ASN A 171 -16.14 -7.96 14.11
N ALA A 172 -17.38 -7.72 13.73
CA ALA A 172 -17.74 -6.52 12.99
C ALA A 172 -18.28 -5.44 13.94
N VAL A 173 -17.96 -4.18 13.66
CA VAL A 173 -18.69 -3.07 14.28
C VAL A 173 -20.09 -3.03 13.70
N LYS A 174 -21.12 -3.06 14.55
CA LYS A 174 -22.54 -3.06 14.17
C LYS A 174 -23.20 -1.70 14.35
N ASN A 175 -22.81 -0.99 15.38
CA ASN A 175 -23.37 0.31 15.69
C ASN A 175 -22.33 1.18 16.39
N ALA A 176 -22.40 2.49 16.19
CA ALA A 176 -21.56 3.45 16.88
C ALA A 176 -22.37 4.71 17.21
N ILE A 177 -22.53 4.97 18.50
CA ILE A 177 -23.32 6.09 19.02
C ILE A 177 -22.37 7.14 19.57
N ARG A 178 -22.47 8.36 19.08
CA ARG A 178 -21.71 9.51 19.59
C ARG A 178 -22.40 10.06 20.84
N HIS A 179 -21.63 10.16 21.91
CA HIS A 179 -21.95 10.92 23.10
C HIS A 179 -21.08 12.20 23.12
N ASP A 180 -21.26 13.06 24.10
CA ASP A 180 -20.53 14.34 24.15
C ASP A 180 -19.01 14.13 24.08
N ASP A 181 -18.46 13.27 24.92
CA ASP A 181 -17.01 13.10 25.10
C ASP A 181 -16.46 11.77 24.54
N TYR A 182 -17.33 10.85 24.13
CA TYR A 182 -16.89 9.51 23.68
C TYR A 182 -17.85 8.91 22.66
N TRP A 183 -17.43 7.82 22.06
CA TRP A 183 -18.24 6.93 21.26
C TRP A 183 -18.49 5.63 22.00
N GLU A 184 -19.72 5.14 21.90
CA GLU A 184 -20.10 3.80 22.32
C GLU A 184 -20.26 2.93 21.07
N VAL A 185 -19.44 1.87 20.98
CA VAL A 185 -19.34 1.03 19.78
C VAL A 185 -19.75 -0.39 20.13
N GLU A 186 -20.81 -0.88 19.48
CA GLU A 186 -21.31 -2.25 19.62
C GLU A 186 -20.71 -3.13 18.53
N LEU A 187 -20.17 -4.28 18.94
CA LEU A 187 -19.64 -5.32 18.06
C LEU A 187 -20.68 -6.40 17.75
N SER A 188 -20.40 -7.29 16.80
CA SER A 188 -21.30 -8.37 16.39
C SER A 188 -21.55 -9.41 17.49
N ASP A 189 -20.63 -9.59 18.43
CA ASP A 189 -20.76 -10.44 19.61
C ASP A 189 -21.44 -9.74 20.80
N LYS A 190 -22.04 -8.55 20.61
CA LYS A 190 -22.67 -7.70 21.62
C LYS A 190 -21.70 -7.03 22.60
N LYS A 191 -20.40 -7.20 22.46
CA LYS A 191 -19.40 -6.45 23.24
C LYS A 191 -19.55 -4.96 22.95
N ILE A 192 -19.53 -4.13 23.99
CA ILE A 192 -19.56 -2.68 23.89
C ILE A 192 -18.17 -2.13 24.25
N ILE A 193 -17.64 -1.28 23.38
CA ILE A 193 -16.37 -0.59 23.59
C ILE A 193 -16.62 0.92 23.64
N LYS A 194 -16.12 1.58 24.69
CA LYS A 194 -16.12 3.04 24.81
C LYS A 194 -14.77 3.60 24.38
N THR A 195 -14.80 4.57 23.46
CA THR A 195 -13.59 5.18 22.89
C THR A 195 -13.76 6.69 22.69
N LYS A 196 -12.66 7.46 22.83
CA LYS A 196 -12.68 8.91 22.59
C LYS A 196 -12.86 9.23 21.10
N ALA A 197 -12.26 8.42 20.22
CA ALA A 197 -12.31 8.64 18.78
C ALA A 197 -12.40 7.31 18.00
N ILE A 198 -13.01 7.37 16.81
CA ILE A 198 -13.06 6.27 15.85
C ILE A 198 -12.25 6.65 14.62
N ILE A 199 -11.39 5.75 14.18
CA ILE A 199 -10.71 5.84 12.88
C ILE A 199 -11.31 4.81 11.94
N ASN A 200 -11.90 5.30 10.86
CA ASN A 200 -12.46 4.45 9.83
C ASN A 200 -11.40 4.12 8.77
N ALA A 201 -10.76 2.98 8.91
CA ALA A 201 -9.75 2.44 7.98
C ALA A 201 -10.29 1.25 7.17
N SER A 202 -11.60 1.18 6.94
CA SER A 202 -12.29 0.04 6.33
C SER A 202 -12.17 -0.04 4.80
N GLY A 203 -11.21 0.70 4.20
CA GLY A 203 -10.93 0.64 2.76
C GLY A 203 -12.15 0.91 1.88
N PRO A 204 -12.53 0.00 0.96
CA PRO A 204 -13.68 0.20 0.08
C PRO A 204 -15.01 0.39 0.81
N PHE A 205 -15.10 -0.02 2.07
CA PHE A 205 -16.31 0.05 2.88
C PHE A 205 -16.42 1.34 3.72
N VAL A 206 -15.51 2.30 3.51
CA VAL A 206 -15.43 3.52 4.32
C VAL A 206 -16.75 4.31 4.37
N LEU A 207 -17.48 4.40 3.26
CA LEU A 207 -18.76 5.12 3.22
C LEU A 207 -19.88 4.36 3.93
N ASN A 208 -19.90 3.02 3.86
CA ASN A 208 -20.86 2.21 4.58
C ASN A 208 -20.67 2.37 6.10
N ILE A 209 -19.44 2.26 6.59
CA ILE A 209 -19.13 2.49 8.01
C ILE A 209 -19.57 3.89 8.43
N LEU A 210 -19.22 4.91 7.64
CA LEU A 210 -19.53 6.30 7.95
C LEU A 210 -21.03 6.56 8.03
N LYS A 211 -21.81 6.11 7.03
CA LYS A 211 -23.24 6.38 6.90
C LYS A 211 -24.09 5.44 7.74
N ASP A 212 -23.81 4.13 7.66
CA ASP A 212 -24.70 3.09 8.19
C ASP A 212 -24.40 2.74 9.65
N ILE A 213 -23.15 2.87 10.06
CA ILE A 213 -22.68 2.51 11.42
C ILE A 213 -22.53 3.77 12.28
N CYS A 214 -21.75 4.76 11.82
CA CYS A 214 -21.49 5.99 12.57
C CYS A 214 -22.59 7.05 12.42
N LYS A 215 -23.57 6.86 11.53
CA LYS A 215 -24.70 7.77 11.23
C LYS A 215 -24.27 9.20 10.87
N VAL A 216 -23.07 9.36 10.29
CA VAL A 216 -22.54 10.67 9.88
C VAL A 216 -23.04 11.00 8.49
N LYS A 217 -23.72 12.15 8.36
CA LYS A 217 -24.15 12.68 7.08
C LYS A 217 -22.95 13.16 6.27
N THR A 218 -22.88 12.74 4.99
CA THR A 218 -21.83 13.17 4.07
C THR A 218 -22.36 13.21 2.65
N ASN A 219 -21.92 14.18 1.88
CA ASN A 219 -22.16 14.31 0.44
C ASN A 219 -21.00 13.70 -0.39
N LYS A 220 -19.95 13.18 0.26
CA LYS A 220 -18.85 12.53 -0.43
C LYS A 220 -19.29 11.24 -1.09
N SER A 221 -18.76 10.98 -2.28
CA SER A 221 -18.91 9.73 -3.02
C SER A 221 -17.56 9.03 -3.17
N LEU A 222 -17.59 7.73 -3.40
CA LEU A 222 -16.41 6.92 -3.64
C LEU A 222 -16.57 6.21 -4.98
N ARG A 223 -15.61 6.41 -5.89
CA ARG A 223 -15.51 5.62 -7.10
C ARG A 223 -14.70 4.36 -6.78
N LEU A 224 -15.38 3.23 -6.77
CA LEU A 224 -14.72 1.93 -6.60
C LEU A 224 -14.07 1.51 -7.93
N VAL A 225 -12.79 1.15 -7.85
CA VAL A 225 -12.01 0.59 -8.97
C VAL A 225 -11.45 -0.73 -8.50
N GLN A 226 -11.67 -1.77 -9.29
CA GLN A 226 -11.15 -3.11 -9.03
C GLN A 226 -10.05 -3.44 -10.04
N GLY A 227 -8.88 -3.85 -9.54
CA GLY A 227 -7.85 -4.51 -10.32
C GLY A 227 -8.02 -6.03 -10.27
N SER A 228 -7.67 -6.71 -11.35
CA SER A 228 -7.65 -8.18 -11.40
C SER A 228 -6.26 -8.66 -11.75
N HIS A 229 -5.81 -9.74 -11.10
CA HIS A 229 -4.54 -10.38 -11.38
C HIS A 229 -4.77 -11.81 -11.86
N LEU A 230 -4.05 -12.21 -12.89
CA LEU A 230 -4.01 -13.58 -13.36
C LEU A 230 -2.70 -14.23 -12.88
N ILE A 231 -2.83 -15.39 -12.25
CA ILE A 231 -1.67 -16.20 -11.86
C ILE A 231 -1.39 -17.16 -13.00
N VAL A 232 -0.22 -17.03 -13.60
CA VAL A 232 0.25 -17.88 -14.69
C VAL A 232 1.56 -18.52 -14.32
N LYS A 233 1.95 -19.57 -15.07
CA LYS A 233 3.32 -20.12 -14.96
C LYS A 233 4.31 -19.04 -15.38
N LYS A 234 5.56 -19.12 -14.86
CA LYS A 234 6.64 -18.23 -15.27
C LYS A 234 6.78 -18.25 -16.79
N LEU A 235 6.73 -17.07 -17.41
CA LEU A 235 6.66 -16.94 -18.87
C LEU A 235 8.04 -16.89 -19.53
N TYR A 236 9.10 -16.58 -18.77
CA TYR A 236 10.47 -16.46 -19.27
C TYR A 236 11.46 -16.69 -18.12
N GLU A 237 12.68 -17.06 -18.46
CA GLU A 237 13.77 -17.16 -17.50
C GLU A 237 14.38 -15.79 -17.27
N GLY A 238 14.29 -15.27 -16.07
CA GLY A 238 14.78 -13.93 -15.70
C GLY A 238 14.20 -13.50 -14.36
N GLU A 239 14.76 -12.44 -13.79
CA GLU A 239 14.33 -11.85 -12.52
C GLU A 239 13.70 -10.45 -12.72
N GLN A 240 13.59 -9.97 -13.95
CA GLN A 240 12.96 -8.71 -14.33
C GLN A 240 11.43 -8.85 -14.36
N ALA A 241 10.73 -7.71 -14.22
CA ALA A 241 9.29 -7.59 -14.37
C ALA A 241 8.94 -6.54 -15.46
#